data_d6600c6b6f0bfb7eb5004259ebd68088
#
_entry.id   d6600c6b6f0bfb7eb5004259ebd68088
#
_cell.length_a   1.000
_cell.length_b   1.000
_cell.length_c   1.000
_cell.angle_alpha   90.00
_cell.angle_beta   90.00
_cell.angle_gamma   90.00
#
_symmetry.space_group_name_H-M   'P 1'
#
loop_
_entity.id
_entity.type
_entity.pdbx_description
1 polymer ?
#
loop_
_entity_poly.entity_id
_entity_poly.type
_entity_poly.pdbx_seq_one_letter_code
_entity_poly.pdbx_strand_id
1 'polypeptide(L)'
;RDQPRSRGLGDVYKRQQKVLVELKISEDPNKTGYPFKGAKNFISQLQEFKHIQIKGIMCVASKTEDQALVESEFEQMHTLYLELKEQYPDIDTLSMGMSQDYKLAVKHGSNTVRIGRAIFE
;
A
#
# COMPACT_ATOMS: atom_id res chain seq x y z
N ARG A 1 -9.30 -12.93 11.62
CA ARG A 1 -9.84 -12.86 11.52
C ARG A 1 -10.84 -13.10 11.65
N ASP A 2 -11.28 -12.81 11.76
CA ASP A 2 -12.29 -13.01 11.85
C ASP A 2 -13.13 -13.31 11.51
N GLN A 3 -13.52 -13.62 11.55
CA GLN A 3 -14.41 -13.94 11.00
C GLN A 3 -15.62 -13.60 11.11
N PRO A 4 -16.02 -13.53 10.71
CA PRO A 4 -17.10 -12.65 10.45
C PRO A 4 -18.47 -13.25 10.40
N ARG A 5 -18.55 -14.43 10.20
CA ARG A 5 -19.82 -15.09 9.97
C ARG A 5 -20.81 -14.93 11.10
N SER A 6 -20.33 -14.75 12.28
CA SER A 6 -21.21 -14.63 13.44
C SER A 6 -21.96 -13.31 13.46
N ARG A 7 -21.62 -12.41 12.59
CA ARG A 7 -22.21 -11.08 12.63
C ARG A 7 -23.53 -11.00 11.90
N GLY A 8 -23.88 -11.99 11.14
CA GLY A 8 -25.12 -11.95 10.44
C GLY A 8 -25.03 -11.21 9.12
N LEU A 9 -26.09 -11.32 8.36
CA LEU A 9 -26.11 -10.82 7.00
C LEU A 9 -26.14 -9.30 6.93
N GLY A 10 -26.77 -8.65 7.88
CA GLY A 10 -26.84 -7.20 7.86
C GLY A 10 -25.47 -6.56 7.91
N ASP A 11 -24.60 -7.09 8.76
CA ASP A 11 -23.24 -6.59 8.85
C ASP A 11 -22.47 -6.81 7.57
N VAL A 12 -22.67 -7.96 6.95
CA VAL A 12 -21.97 -8.29 5.73
C VAL A 12 -22.30 -7.28 4.64
N TYR A 13 -23.56 -6.92 4.51
CA TYR A 13 -23.97 -6.01 3.44
C TYR A 13 -23.59 -4.57 3.69
N LYS A 14 -23.48 -4.16 4.94
CA LYS A 14 -23.18 -2.78 5.25
C LYS A 14 -21.71 -2.52 5.45
N ARG A 15 -20.96 -3.54 5.78
CA ARG A 15 -19.55 -3.39 6.09
C ARG A 15 -18.69 -3.55 4.87
N GLN A 16 -17.73 -2.67 4.74
CA GLN A 16 -16.71 -2.78 3.72
C GLN A 16 -15.41 -3.23 4.36
N GLN A 17 -14.72 -4.13 3.68
CA GLN A 17 -13.40 -4.55 4.12
C GLN A 17 -12.38 -3.51 3.67
N LYS A 18 -11.63 -2.97 4.62
CA LYS A 18 -10.61 -1.99 4.29
C LYS A 18 -9.37 -2.72 3.79
N VAL A 19 -8.83 -2.27 2.68
CA VAL A 19 -7.69 -2.94 2.05
C VAL A 19 -6.67 -1.92 1.59
N LEU A 20 -5.43 -2.39 1.47
CA LEU A 20 -4.37 -1.66 0.81
C LEU A 20 -3.99 -2.44 -0.44
N VAL A 21 -3.73 -1.74 -1.52
CA VAL A 21 -3.32 -2.37 -2.76
C VAL A 21 -1.81 -2.47 -2.78
N GLU A 22 -1.30 -3.68 -2.84
CA GLU A 22 0.13 -3.88 -2.89
C GLU A 22 0.62 -3.71 -4.32
N LEU A 23 1.58 -2.82 -4.52
CA LEU A 23 2.13 -2.53 -5.83
C LEU A 23 3.56 -3.02 -5.90
N LYS A 24 3.90 -3.57 -7.04
CA LYS A 24 5.26 -4.02 -7.30
C LYS A 24 6.01 -2.89 -7.95
N ILE A 25 6.82 -2.18 -7.16
CA ILE A 25 7.64 -1.09 -7.66
C ILE A 25 9.02 -1.60 -8.04
N SER A 26 9.48 -2.67 -7.41
CA SER A 26 10.77 -3.27 -7.68
C SER A 26 10.71 -4.10 -8.95
N GLU A 27 11.83 -4.18 -9.65
CA GLU A 27 11.93 -5.04 -10.84
C GLU A 27 12.33 -6.47 -10.48
N ASP A 28 12.56 -6.74 -9.21
CA ASP A 28 12.90 -8.07 -8.75
C ASP A 28 11.71 -9.02 -9.00
N PRO A 29 11.94 -10.10 -9.78
CA PRO A 29 10.84 -11.03 -10.10
C PRO A 29 10.29 -11.77 -8.88
N ASN A 30 11.03 -11.75 -7.78
CA ASN A 30 10.57 -12.40 -6.55
C ASN A 30 9.67 -11.52 -5.70
N LYS A 31 9.49 -10.25 -6.08
CA LYS A 31 8.59 -9.37 -5.35
C LYS A 31 7.17 -9.58 -5.84
N THR A 32 6.22 -9.36 -4.94
CA THR A 32 4.81 -9.54 -5.24
C THR A 32 4.12 -8.18 -5.38
N GLY A 33 2.88 -8.23 -5.84
CA GLY A 33 2.10 -7.03 -5.98
C GLY A 33 1.70 -6.78 -7.41
N TYR A 34 0.74 -5.88 -7.59
CA TYR A 34 0.30 -5.49 -8.92
C TYR A 34 1.35 -4.56 -9.55
N PRO A 35 1.65 -4.70 -10.83
CA PRO A 35 2.66 -3.84 -11.46
C PRO A 35 2.34 -2.36 -11.30
N PHE A 36 3.35 -1.59 -10.95
CA PHE A 36 3.16 -0.17 -10.66
C PHE A 36 2.56 0.58 -11.85
N LYS A 37 2.96 0.22 -13.05
CA LYS A 37 2.51 0.96 -14.24
C LYS A 37 1.01 0.88 -14.47
N GLY A 38 0.36 -0.19 -14.03
CA GLY A 38 -1.08 -0.33 -14.22
C GLY A 38 -1.89 0.03 -13.00
N ALA A 39 -1.29 0.63 -11.99
CA ALA A 39 -1.91 0.79 -10.69
C ALA A 39 -3.19 1.64 -10.73
N LYS A 40 -3.15 2.76 -11.44
CA LYS A 40 -4.33 3.63 -11.48
C LYS A 40 -5.53 2.93 -12.09
N ASN A 41 -5.30 2.20 -13.17
CA ASN A 41 -6.35 1.49 -13.86
C ASN A 41 -6.91 0.39 -12.96
N PHE A 42 -6.01 -0.34 -12.32
CA PHE A 42 -6.40 -1.42 -11.44
C PHE A 42 -7.24 -0.91 -10.28
N ILE A 43 -6.81 0.18 -9.66
CA ILE A 43 -7.53 0.75 -8.53
C ILE A 43 -8.90 1.28 -8.97
N SER A 44 -8.96 1.85 -10.17
CA SER A 44 -10.23 2.30 -10.71
C SER A 44 -11.19 1.14 -10.86
N GLN A 45 -10.70 -0.01 -11.35
CA GLN A 45 -11.55 -1.19 -11.49
C GLN A 45 -12.01 -1.71 -10.14
N LEU A 46 -11.14 -1.64 -9.13
CA LEU A 46 -11.49 -2.13 -7.81
C LEU A 46 -12.56 -1.29 -7.14
N GLN A 47 -12.75 -0.05 -7.58
CA GLN A 47 -13.80 0.79 -7.00
C GLN A 47 -15.19 0.23 -7.24
N GLU A 48 -15.33 -0.66 -8.21
CA GLU A 48 -16.62 -1.25 -8.50
C GLU A 48 -17.02 -2.35 -7.51
N PHE A 49 -16.09 -2.80 -6.69
CA PHE A 49 -16.40 -3.83 -5.71
C PHE A 49 -16.91 -3.18 -4.43
N LYS A 50 -18.19 -3.40 -4.15
CA LYS A 50 -18.86 -2.68 -3.07
C LYS A 50 -18.46 -3.13 -1.68
N HIS A 51 -17.85 -4.30 -1.57
CA HIS A 51 -17.51 -4.86 -0.27
C HIS A 51 -16.08 -4.55 0.17
N ILE A 52 -15.35 -3.81 -0.64
CA ILE A 52 -14.01 -3.41 -0.24
C ILE A 52 -13.91 -1.89 -0.29
N GLN A 53 -13.09 -1.36 0.60
CA GLN A 53 -12.78 0.07 0.63
C GLN A 53 -11.27 0.19 0.54
N ILE A 54 -10.80 0.80 -0.53
CA ILE A 54 -9.36 0.96 -0.71
C ILE A 54 -8.91 2.15 0.11
N LYS A 55 -8.07 1.89 1.11
CA LYS A 55 -7.57 2.94 1.98
C LYS A 55 -6.21 3.45 1.57
N GLY A 56 -5.53 2.75 0.69
CA GLY A 56 -4.22 3.20 0.28
C GLY A 56 -3.47 2.18 -0.54
N ILE A 57 -2.19 2.46 -0.69
CA ILE A 57 -1.28 1.60 -1.45
C ILE A 57 -0.09 1.25 -0.59
N MET A 58 0.57 0.16 -0.96
CA MET A 58 1.74 -0.30 -0.23
C MET A 58 2.75 -0.90 -1.19
N CYS A 59 4.00 -0.91 -0.78
CA CYS A 59 5.03 -1.56 -1.55
C CYS A 59 6.18 -1.98 -0.65
N VAL A 60 7.01 -2.87 -1.18
CA VAL A 60 8.30 -3.21 -0.58
C VAL A 60 9.36 -2.76 -1.58
N ALA A 61 10.26 -1.90 -1.13
CA ALA A 61 11.31 -1.38 -2.00
C ALA A 61 12.29 -2.48 -2.38
N SER A 62 13.07 -2.20 -3.41
CA SER A 62 14.13 -3.11 -3.85
C SER A 62 15.10 -3.38 -2.72
N LYS A 63 15.54 -4.62 -2.62
CA LYS A 63 16.53 -5.00 -1.62
C LYS A 63 17.91 -4.72 -2.21
N THR A 64 18.44 -3.56 -1.90
CA THR A 64 19.69 -3.11 -2.49
C THR A 64 20.35 -2.10 -1.57
N GLU A 65 21.64 -1.91 -1.75
CA GLU A 65 22.36 -0.86 -1.02
C GLU A 65 22.35 0.46 -1.80
N ASP A 66 21.79 0.47 -2.99
CA ASP A 66 21.68 1.67 -3.79
C ASP A 66 20.54 2.52 -3.27
N GLN A 67 20.87 3.49 -2.42
CA GLN A 67 19.86 4.34 -1.83
C GLN A 67 19.15 5.21 -2.85
N ALA A 68 19.84 5.57 -3.92
CA ALA A 68 19.20 6.37 -4.96
C ALA A 68 18.05 5.61 -5.61
N LEU A 69 18.24 4.31 -5.83
CA LEU A 69 17.17 3.50 -6.38
C LEU A 69 15.98 3.42 -5.43
N VAL A 70 16.25 3.17 -4.15
CA VAL A 70 15.20 3.06 -3.17
C VAL A 70 14.44 4.38 -3.05
N GLU A 71 15.14 5.51 -3.02
CA GLU A 71 14.48 6.80 -2.95
C GLU A 71 13.63 7.06 -4.18
N SER A 72 14.12 6.67 -5.35
CA SER A 72 13.35 6.83 -6.57
C SER A 72 12.05 6.03 -6.50
N GLU A 73 12.12 4.81 -5.97
CA GLU A 73 10.93 3.99 -5.82
C GLU A 73 9.93 4.64 -4.86
N PHE A 74 10.43 5.14 -3.74
CA PHE A 74 9.54 5.79 -2.76
C PHE A 74 8.94 7.06 -3.33
N GLU A 75 9.70 7.82 -4.11
CA GLU A 75 9.17 9.03 -4.75
C GLU A 75 8.05 8.70 -5.72
N GLN A 76 8.23 7.65 -6.50
CA GLN A 76 7.20 7.25 -7.44
C GLN A 76 5.92 6.83 -6.71
N MET A 77 6.06 6.10 -5.61
CA MET A 77 4.92 5.71 -4.82
C MET A 77 4.22 6.92 -4.22
N HIS A 78 4.99 7.88 -3.72
CA HIS A 78 4.40 9.07 -3.12
C HIS A 78 3.63 9.87 -4.15
N THR A 79 4.19 10.04 -5.34
CA THR A 79 3.52 10.75 -6.41
C THR A 79 2.20 10.09 -6.77
N LEU A 80 2.22 8.77 -6.91
CA LEU A 80 1.00 8.03 -7.21
C LEU A 80 -0.02 8.19 -6.08
N TYR A 81 0.45 8.10 -4.84
CA TYR A 81 -0.42 8.23 -3.67
C TYR A 81 -1.14 9.59 -3.69
N LEU A 82 -0.41 10.67 -3.97
CA LEU A 82 -1.02 11.98 -4.00
C LEU A 82 -2.08 12.09 -5.09
N GLU A 83 -1.80 11.52 -6.25
CA GLU A 83 -2.76 11.53 -7.34
C GLU A 83 -4.01 10.72 -6.98
N LEU A 84 -3.82 9.57 -6.36
CA LEU A 84 -4.95 8.73 -5.98
C LEU A 84 -5.77 9.39 -4.88
N LYS A 85 -5.10 10.03 -3.93
CA LYS A 85 -5.81 10.69 -2.83
C LYS A 85 -6.69 11.82 -3.33
N GLU A 86 -6.23 12.51 -4.34
CA GLU A 86 -7.02 13.59 -4.93
C GLU A 86 -8.27 13.06 -5.60
N GLN A 87 -8.14 11.91 -6.27
CA GLN A 87 -9.26 11.32 -6.98
C GLN A 87 -10.18 10.52 -6.06
N TYR A 88 -9.62 9.89 -5.05
CA TYR A 88 -10.37 9.04 -4.13
C TYR A 88 -10.08 9.49 -2.70
N PRO A 89 -10.94 10.34 -2.15
CA PRO A 89 -10.65 10.95 -0.83
C PRO A 89 -10.52 9.94 0.32
N ASP A 90 -11.05 8.74 0.17
CA ASP A 90 -10.91 7.72 1.20
C ASP A 90 -9.50 7.17 1.32
N ILE A 91 -8.66 7.40 0.32
CA ILE A 91 -7.28 6.94 0.35
C ILE A 91 -6.47 7.84 1.26
N ASP A 92 -5.98 7.27 2.34
CA ASP A 92 -5.24 8.03 3.35
C ASP A 92 -3.99 7.30 3.83
N THR A 93 -3.64 6.17 3.22
CA THR A 93 -2.55 5.34 3.70
C THR A 93 -1.53 5.10 2.60
N LEU A 94 -0.29 5.46 2.88
CA LEU A 94 0.85 5.12 2.03
C LEU A 94 1.77 4.27 2.89
N SER A 95 1.72 2.96 2.69
CA SER A 95 2.48 2.01 3.48
C SER A 95 3.72 1.60 2.72
N MET A 96 4.86 2.10 3.14
CA MET A 96 6.13 1.67 2.59
C MET A 96 7.19 1.90 3.67
N GLY A 97 8.24 1.08 3.60
CA GLY A 97 9.29 1.17 4.59
C GLY A 97 9.24 0.00 5.55
N MET A 98 10.40 -0.57 5.77
CA MET A 98 10.60 -1.68 6.70
C MET A 98 11.77 -1.34 7.59
N SER A 99 12.20 -2.29 8.42
CA SER A 99 13.25 -2.03 9.39
C SER A 99 14.51 -1.41 8.78
N GLN A 100 14.83 -1.76 7.54
CA GLN A 100 16.07 -1.33 6.92
C GLN A 100 15.97 0.05 6.29
N ASP A 101 14.78 0.47 5.88
CA ASP A 101 14.65 1.68 5.07
C ASP A 101 13.50 2.59 5.51
N TYR A 102 12.98 2.40 6.71
CA TYR A 102 11.80 3.17 7.12
C TYR A 102 12.07 4.67 7.22
N LYS A 103 13.31 5.06 7.55
CA LYS A 103 13.61 6.48 7.66
C LYS A 103 13.51 7.17 6.30
N LEU A 104 14.01 6.49 5.28
CA LEU A 104 13.91 6.99 3.92
C LEU A 104 12.45 7.05 3.47
N ALA A 105 11.69 6.01 3.80
CA ALA A 105 10.29 5.97 3.42
C ALA A 105 9.51 7.12 4.03
N VAL A 106 9.72 7.38 5.31
CA VAL A 106 9.04 8.48 6.00
C VAL A 106 9.43 9.82 5.38
N LYS A 107 10.71 9.98 5.05
CA LYS A 107 11.17 11.20 4.39
C LYS A 107 10.41 11.43 3.08
N HIS A 108 10.04 10.38 2.39
CA HIS A 108 9.35 10.47 1.12
C HIS A 108 7.84 10.29 1.24
N GLY A 109 7.28 10.52 2.40
CA GLY A 109 5.84 10.64 2.54
C GLY A 109 5.11 9.45 3.10
N SER A 110 5.81 8.37 3.42
CA SER A 110 5.15 7.21 4.02
C SER A 110 4.50 7.59 5.34
N ASN A 111 3.28 7.16 5.54
CA ASN A 111 2.61 7.37 6.84
C ASN A 111 2.36 6.05 7.57
N THR A 112 2.82 4.95 7.01
CA THR A 112 2.69 3.64 7.65
C THR A 112 3.93 2.84 7.28
N VAL A 113 4.65 2.37 8.30
CA VAL A 113 5.85 1.58 8.09
C VAL A 113 5.71 0.25 8.82
N ARG A 114 6.46 -0.74 8.39
CA ARG A 114 6.44 -2.06 9.02
C ARG A 114 7.79 -2.31 9.67
N ILE A 115 7.81 -2.18 10.98
CA ILE A 115 9.02 -2.32 11.76
C ILE A 115 8.80 -3.41 12.79
N GLY A 116 9.34 -4.59 12.51
CA GLY A 116 9.23 -5.68 13.44
C GLY A 116 10.48 -5.83 14.29
N ARG A 117 11.57 -6.14 13.62
CA ARG A 117 12.80 -6.45 14.33
C ARG A 117 13.42 -5.25 15.01
N ALA A 118 13.32 -4.09 14.38
CA ALA A 118 13.97 -2.91 14.91
C ALA A 118 13.44 -2.50 16.27
N ILE A 119 12.20 -2.86 16.57
CA ILE A 119 11.62 -2.51 17.85
C ILE A 119 12.22 -3.36 18.98
N PHE A 120 12.59 -4.60 18.66
CA PHE A 120 13.04 -5.55 19.66
C PHE A 120 14.55 -5.72 19.72
N GLU A 121 15.25 -5.07 18.86
CA GLU A 121 16.71 -5.09 18.87
C GLU A 121 17.28 -3.76 19.30
#